data_ba378dbae86e70b6d3931fa2ebf884c6
#
_entry.id   ba378dbae86e70b6d3931fa2ebf884c6
#
_cell.length_a   1.000
_cell.length_b   1.000
_cell.length_c   1.000
_cell.angle_alpha   90.00
_cell.angle_beta   90.00
_cell.angle_gamma   90.00
#
_symmetry.space_group_name_H-M   'P 1'
#
loop_
_entity.id
_entity.type
_entity.pdbx_description
1 polymer ?
#
loop_
_entity_poly.entity_id
_entity_poly.type
_entity_poly.pdbx_seq_one_letter_code
_entity_poly.pdbx_strand_id
1 'polypeptide(L)'
;MNMYNFSLKLIVQIFLIIIFFSTLQARNQDRFDKGNYISDYFSGILLLNDNQYNASYKFFKKLNGLEDRHVNYSSKYLSSLINSGKFNEAFNYSRKLEKKNLNSFESDLIIGVYFLKNKKYSLASKYFLKTKTKNNGILINNFVSTSLTNWISFRK
;
A
#
# COMPACT_ATOMS: atom_id res chain seq x y z
N MET A 1 -47.64 -42.06 -14.01
CA MET A 1 -47.28 -41.32 -12.78
C MET A 1 -45.78 -41.13 -12.80
N ASN A 2 -45.39 -40.11 -13.29
CA ASN A 2 -44.54 -38.97 -12.98
C ASN A 2 -43.03 -39.17 -13.19
N MET A 3 -42.65 -39.43 -14.46
CA MET A 3 -41.26 -39.30 -14.88
C MET A 3 -40.75 -37.82 -14.74
N TYR A 4 -41.63 -36.85 -14.96
CA TYR A 4 -41.31 -35.41 -14.79
C TYR A 4 -40.93 -35.00 -13.36
N ASN A 5 -41.60 -35.54 -12.36
CA ASN A 5 -41.27 -35.22 -10.95
C ASN A 5 -39.96 -35.85 -10.48
N PHE A 6 -39.52 -36.95 -11.10
CA PHE A 6 -38.23 -37.56 -10.77
C PHE A 6 -37.06 -36.77 -11.37
N SER A 7 -37.16 -36.32 -12.61
CA SER A 7 -36.12 -35.52 -13.26
C SER A 7 -35.96 -34.14 -12.61
N LEU A 8 -37.04 -33.50 -12.21
CA LEU A 8 -37.03 -32.20 -11.52
C LEU A 8 -36.31 -32.29 -10.15
N LYS A 9 -36.59 -33.34 -9.38
CA LYS A 9 -35.95 -33.58 -8.09
C LYS A 9 -34.45 -33.83 -8.24
N LEU A 10 -34.04 -34.54 -9.26
CA LEU A 10 -32.62 -34.83 -9.56
C LEU A 10 -31.84 -33.55 -9.96
N ILE A 11 -32.47 -32.68 -10.77
CA ILE A 11 -31.88 -31.39 -11.15
C ILE A 11 -31.70 -30.48 -9.94
N VAL A 12 -32.69 -30.41 -9.05
CA VAL A 12 -32.61 -29.60 -7.82
C VAL A 12 -31.54 -30.12 -6.88
N GLN A 13 -31.36 -31.44 -6.74
CA GLN A 13 -30.28 -32.02 -5.94
C GLN A 13 -28.89 -31.69 -6.50
N ILE A 14 -28.71 -31.80 -7.81
CA ILE A 14 -27.43 -31.44 -8.47
C ILE A 14 -27.11 -29.95 -8.25
N PHE A 15 -28.10 -29.08 -8.39
CA PHE A 15 -27.95 -27.65 -8.19
C PHE A 15 -27.57 -27.28 -6.74
N LEU A 16 -28.17 -27.93 -5.75
CA LEU A 16 -27.81 -27.80 -4.34
C LEU A 16 -26.37 -28.24 -4.06
N ILE A 17 -25.92 -29.33 -4.66
CA ILE A 17 -24.56 -29.84 -4.51
C ILE A 17 -23.56 -28.83 -5.08
N ILE A 18 -23.82 -28.27 -6.26
CA ILE A 18 -22.93 -27.26 -6.89
C ILE A 18 -22.81 -26.00 -6.03
N ILE A 19 -23.91 -25.52 -5.45
CA ILE A 19 -23.89 -24.35 -4.54
C ILE A 19 -23.06 -24.66 -3.29
N PHE A 20 -23.19 -25.86 -2.71
CA PHE A 20 -22.44 -26.25 -1.51
C PHE A 20 -20.94 -26.32 -1.76
N PHE A 21 -20.50 -26.86 -2.91
CA PHE A 21 -19.08 -26.95 -3.24
C PHE A 21 -18.46 -25.59 -3.55
N SER A 22 -19.15 -24.67 -4.20
CA SER A 22 -18.64 -23.34 -4.49
C SER A 22 -18.44 -22.48 -3.23
N THR A 23 -19.30 -22.61 -2.23
CA THR A 23 -19.16 -21.87 -0.96
C THR A 23 -18.02 -22.38 -0.08
N LEU A 24 -17.71 -23.69 -0.13
CA LEU A 24 -16.60 -24.26 0.64
C LEU A 24 -15.23 -23.83 0.10
N GLN A 25 -15.07 -23.73 -1.21
CA GLN A 25 -13.80 -23.38 -1.85
C GLN A 25 -13.43 -21.91 -1.61
N ALA A 26 -14.38 -20.99 -1.69
CA ALA A 26 -14.17 -19.57 -1.42
C ALA A 26 -13.74 -19.31 0.05
N ARG A 27 -14.31 -20.03 1.01
CA ARG A 27 -14.02 -19.85 2.44
C ARG A 27 -12.62 -20.33 2.85
N ASN A 28 -12.10 -21.36 2.21
CA ASN A 28 -10.78 -21.91 2.53
C ASN A 28 -9.64 -21.07 1.95
N GLN A 29 -9.80 -20.51 0.75
CA GLN A 29 -8.78 -19.70 0.09
C GLN A 29 -8.56 -18.38 0.82
N ASP A 30 -9.62 -17.67 1.21
CA ASP A 30 -9.54 -16.43 1.98
C ASP A 30 -8.88 -16.60 3.37
N ARG A 31 -8.99 -17.77 3.98
CA ARG A 31 -8.45 -18.04 5.31
C ARG A 31 -6.95 -18.35 5.29
N PHE A 32 -6.48 -19.00 4.24
CA PHE A 32 -5.07 -19.31 4.05
C PHE A 32 -4.27 -18.06 3.66
N ASP A 33 -4.80 -17.22 2.78
CA ASP A 33 -4.19 -15.97 2.34
C ASP A 33 -4.04 -14.96 3.50
N LYS A 34 -5.02 -14.83 4.37
CA LYS A 34 -4.97 -13.93 5.53
C LYS A 34 -3.85 -14.30 6.51
N GLY A 35 -3.61 -15.59 6.75
CA GLY A 35 -2.54 -16.05 7.64
C GLY A 35 -1.16 -15.68 7.11
N ASN A 36 -0.91 -15.87 5.82
CA ASN A 36 0.35 -15.51 5.17
C ASN A 36 0.58 -14.00 5.16
N TYR A 37 -0.46 -13.20 4.90
CA TYR A 37 -0.36 -11.73 4.93
C TYR A 37 0.01 -11.19 6.31
N ILE A 38 -0.58 -11.74 7.37
CA ILE A 38 -0.28 -11.36 8.74
C ILE A 38 1.19 -11.69 9.07
N SER A 39 1.62 -12.92 8.78
CA SER A 39 2.99 -13.37 9.02
C SER A 39 4.02 -12.53 8.25
N ASP A 40 3.81 -12.32 6.95
CA ASP A 40 4.69 -11.49 6.12
C ASP A 40 4.74 -10.03 6.60
N TYR A 41 3.61 -9.47 7.05
CA TYR A 41 3.55 -8.11 7.59
C TYR A 41 4.37 -7.96 8.86
N PHE A 42 4.19 -8.86 9.83
CA PHE A 42 4.96 -8.82 11.07
C PHE A 42 6.45 -9.11 10.85
N SER A 43 6.79 -10.05 9.97
CA SER A 43 8.18 -10.29 9.57
C SER A 43 8.81 -9.04 8.96
N GLY A 44 8.08 -8.35 8.09
CA GLY A 44 8.51 -7.08 7.52
C GLY A 44 8.77 -6.01 8.58
N ILE A 45 7.90 -5.89 9.60
CA ILE A 45 8.06 -4.93 10.71
C ILE A 45 9.27 -5.27 11.57
N LEU A 46 9.44 -6.52 11.98
CA LEU A 46 10.56 -6.95 12.82
C LEU A 46 11.88 -6.65 12.12
N LEU A 47 12.01 -7.05 10.87
CA LEU A 47 13.22 -6.78 10.08
C LEU A 47 13.47 -5.29 9.85
N LEU A 48 12.41 -4.47 9.72
CA LEU A 48 12.54 -3.02 9.62
C LEU A 48 13.11 -2.42 10.90
N ASN A 49 12.63 -2.87 12.05
CA ASN A 49 13.09 -2.44 13.37
C ASN A 49 14.54 -2.87 13.65
N ASP A 50 14.94 -4.04 13.13
CA ASP A 50 16.30 -4.57 13.22
C ASP A 50 17.27 -3.99 12.18
N ASN A 51 16.84 -2.94 11.45
CA ASN A 51 17.61 -2.29 10.37
C ASN A 51 17.95 -3.22 9.20
N GLN A 52 17.29 -4.38 9.06
CA GLN A 52 17.44 -5.31 7.95
C GLN A 52 16.55 -4.89 6.77
N TYR A 53 16.78 -3.70 6.25
CA TYR A 53 15.88 -3.03 5.31
C TYR A 53 15.62 -3.80 4.01
N ASN A 54 16.65 -4.43 3.43
CA ASN A 54 16.50 -5.23 2.22
C ASN A 54 15.67 -6.49 2.43
N ALA A 55 15.76 -7.12 3.59
CA ALA A 55 14.93 -8.26 3.95
C ALA A 55 13.48 -7.82 4.22
N SER A 56 13.30 -6.75 5.01
CA SER A 56 12.01 -6.11 5.28
C SER A 56 11.26 -5.77 3.99
N TYR A 57 11.95 -5.12 3.04
CA TYR A 57 11.42 -4.79 1.71
C TYR A 57 10.85 -6.02 1.00
N LYS A 58 11.53 -7.17 1.03
CA LYS A 58 11.08 -8.39 0.34
C LYS A 58 9.76 -8.90 0.91
N PHE A 59 9.57 -8.81 2.23
CA PHE A 59 8.33 -9.18 2.88
C PHE A 59 7.19 -8.23 2.54
N PHE A 60 7.41 -6.91 2.67
CA PHE A 60 6.38 -5.94 2.31
C PHE A 60 6.00 -5.99 0.83
N LYS A 61 6.94 -6.27 -0.07
CA LYS A 61 6.65 -6.37 -1.51
C LYS A 61 5.64 -7.47 -1.84
N LYS A 62 5.63 -8.58 -1.10
CA LYS A 62 4.63 -9.66 -1.27
C LYS A 62 3.21 -9.21 -0.95
N LEU A 63 3.08 -8.19 -0.11
CA LEU A 63 1.80 -7.64 0.37
C LEU A 63 1.24 -6.54 -0.53
N ASN A 64 1.70 -6.44 -1.77
CA ASN A 64 1.24 -5.44 -2.72
C ASN A 64 -0.30 -5.54 -2.90
N GLY A 65 -1.00 -4.44 -2.67
CA GLY A 65 -2.47 -4.38 -2.62
C GLY A 65 -3.02 -4.22 -1.20
N LEU A 66 -2.19 -4.39 -0.16
CA LEU A 66 -2.62 -4.18 1.22
C LEU A 66 -2.84 -2.70 1.55
N GLU A 67 -2.33 -1.79 0.73
CA GLU A 67 -2.48 -0.34 0.90
C GLU A 67 -3.94 0.12 0.97
N ASP A 68 -4.86 -0.60 0.34
CA ASP A 68 -6.29 -0.27 0.34
C ASP A 68 -7.01 -0.69 1.64
N ARG A 69 -6.37 -1.56 2.45
CA ARG A 69 -6.99 -2.21 3.61
C ARG A 69 -6.27 -1.95 4.93
N HIS A 70 -5.02 -1.51 4.90
CA HIS A 70 -4.20 -1.35 6.10
C HIS A 70 -3.45 -0.01 6.09
N VAL A 71 -3.89 0.89 6.97
CA VAL A 71 -3.43 2.30 7.02
C VAL A 71 -1.90 2.42 7.15
N ASN A 72 -1.27 1.61 7.98
CA ASN A 72 0.17 1.72 8.27
C ASN A 72 1.07 0.97 7.28
N TYR A 73 0.51 0.12 6.40
CA TYR A 73 1.32 -0.67 5.48
C TYR A 73 2.15 0.21 4.55
N SER A 74 1.53 1.20 3.93
CA SER A 74 2.20 2.08 2.96
C SER A 74 3.37 2.84 3.56
N SER A 75 3.24 3.35 4.78
CA SER A 75 4.32 4.04 5.49
C SER A 75 5.49 3.10 5.78
N LYS A 76 5.24 1.89 6.27
CA LYS A 76 6.28 0.88 6.54
C LYS A 76 6.98 0.41 5.28
N TYR A 77 6.22 0.18 4.20
CA TYR A 77 6.78 -0.20 2.91
C TYR A 77 7.66 0.92 2.32
N LEU A 78 7.20 2.17 2.34
CA LEU A 78 8.00 3.33 1.92
C LEU A 78 9.28 3.46 2.74
N SER A 79 9.20 3.29 4.07
CA SER A 79 10.37 3.29 4.95
C SER A 79 11.38 2.21 4.55
N SER A 80 10.93 0.99 4.29
CA SER A 80 11.81 -0.10 3.85
C SER A 80 12.49 0.20 2.50
N LEU A 81 11.76 0.79 1.55
CA LEU A 81 12.28 1.18 0.24
C LEU A 81 13.36 2.27 0.36
N ILE A 82 13.09 3.32 1.12
CA ILE A 82 14.03 4.44 1.31
C ILE A 82 15.30 3.97 1.99
N ASN A 83 15.18 3.22 3.09
CA ASN A 83 16.33 2.73 3.85
C ASN A 83 17.13 1.65 3.08
N SER A 84 16.51 0.98 2.10
CA SER A 84 17.21 0.08 1.17
C SER A 84 17.85 0.81 -0.03
N GLY A 85 17.77 2.14 -0.11
CA GLY A 85 18.27 2.92 -1.25
C GLY A 85 17.44 2.80 -2.53
N LYS A 86 16.22 2.23 -2.46
CA LYS A 86 15.33 1.98 -3.60
C LYS A 86 14.45 3.20 -3.92
N PHE A 87 15.08 4.36 -4.13
CA PHE A 87 14.37 5.64 -4.28
C PHE A 87 13.43 5.70 -5.49
N ASN A 88 13.79 5.07 -6.60
CA ASN A 88 12.92 5.04 -7.78
C ASN A 88 11.66 4.20 -7.53
N GLU A 89 11.79 3.07 -6.82
CA GLU A 89 10.67 2.22 -6.44
C GLU A 89 9.75 2.96 -5.44
N ALA A 90 10.35 3.68 -4.47
CA ALA A 90 9.61 4.50 -3.53
C ALA A 90 8.80 5.61 -4.23
N PHE A 91 9.41 6.29 -5.20
CA PHE A 91 8.71 7.28 -6.03
C PHE A 91 7.54 6.65 -6.81
N ASN A 92 7.78 5.53 -7.50
CA ASN A 92 6.73 4.86 -8.27
C ASN A 92 5.57 4.39 -7.38
N TYR A 93 5.87 3.86 -6.21
CA TYR A 93 4.86 3.45 -5.24
C TYR A 93 4.09 4.66 -4.68
N SER A 94 4.77 5.76 -4.36
CA SER A 94 4.12 7.01 -3.93
C SER A 94 3.17 7.57 -5.00
N ARG A 95 3.55 7.48 -6.28
CA ARG A 95 2.68 7.85 -7.41
C ARG A 95 1.48 6.92 -7.56
N LYS A 96 1.63 5.62 -7.26
CA LYS A 96 0.52 4.66 -7.21
C LYS A 96 -0.47 5.03 -6.11
N LEU A 97 0.02 5.37 -4.91
CA LEU A 97 -0.83 5.83 -3.80
C LEU A 97 -1.60 7.10 -4.16
N GLU A 98 -0.94 8.07 -4.82
CA GLU A 98 -1.60 9.29 -5.27
C GLU A 98 -2.75 9.02 -6.24
N LYS A 99 -2.55 8.14 -7.22
CA LYS A 99 -3.61 7.74 -8.17
C LYS A 99 -4.81 7.08 -7.50
N LYS A 100 -4.60 6.45 -6.36
CA LYS A 100 -5.65 5.81 -5.55
C LYS A 100 -6.25 6.75 -4.49
N ASN A 101 -5.81 8.00 -4.40
CA ASN A 101 -6.15 8.94 -3.32
C ASN A 101 -5.77 8.44 -1.91
N LEU A 102 -4.76 7.59 -1.81
CA LEU A 102 -4.21 7.03 -0.57
C LEU A 102 -2.88 7.67 -0.16
N ASN A 103 -2.54 8.81 -0.75
CA ASN A 103 -1.28 9.48 -0.46
C ASN A 103 -1.24 10.04 0.97
N SER A 104 -0.09 9.85 1.62
CA SER A 104 0.24 10.34 2.96
C SER A 104 1.24 11.48 2.89
N PHE A 105 1.60 12.04 4.05
CA PHE A 105 2.70 13.00 4.17
C PHE A 105 3.99 12.44 3.57
N GLU A 106 4.37 11.21 3.92
CA GLU A 106 5.61 10.56 3.47
C GLU A 106 5.62 10.36 1.95
N SER A 107 4.49 9.92 1.38
CA SER A 107 4.41 9.70 -0.07
C SER A 107 4.50 11.01 -0.86
N ASP A 108 3.84 12.06 -0.40
CA ASP A 108 3.93 13.39 -1.04
C ASP A 108 5.35 13.98 -0.88
N LEU A 109 5.97 13.79 0.28
CA LEU A 109 7.36 14.19 0.54
C LEU A 109 8.33 13.50 -0.44
N ILE A 110 8.21 12.18 -0.61
CA ILE A 110 9.06 11.39 -1.53
C ILE A 110 8.91 11.89 -2.96
N ILE A 111 7.69 12.17 -3.41
CA ILE A 111 7.45 12.71 -4.75
C ILE A 111 8.08 14.10 -4.89
N GLY A 112 7.95 14.96 -3.90
CA GLY A 112 8.56 16.27 -3.87
C GLY A 112 10.09 16.22 -3.95
N VAL A 113 10.72 15.38 -3.13
CA VAL A 113 12.17 15.16 -3.13
C VAL A 113 12.67 14.59 -4.47
N TYR A 114 11.93 13.67 -5.07
CA TYR A 114 12.27 13.14 -6.39
C TYR A 114 12.29 14.24 -7.46
N PHE A 115 11.29 15.11 -7.49
CA PHE A 115 11.26 16.25 -8.42
C PHE A 115 12.36 17.26 -8.12
N LEU A 116 12.68 17.48 -6.85
CA LEU A 116 13.78 18.35 -6.43
C LEU A 116 15.13 17.84 -6.94
N LYS A 117 15.41 16.55 -6.75
CA LYS A 117 16.62 15.89 -7.28
C LYS A 117 16.75 16.07 -8.79
N ASN A 118 15.63 16.02 -9.51
CA ASN A 118 15.58 16.20 -10.96
C ASN A 118 15.45 17.68 -11.39
N LYS A 119 15.72 18.64 -10.51
CA LYS A 119 15.67 20.08 -10.76
C LYS A 119 14.33 20.60 -11.25
N LYS A 120 13.23 19.86 -11.02
CA LYS A 120 11.85 20.26 -11.35
C LYS A 120 11.24 21.04 -10.19
N TYR A 121 11.78 22.22 -9.90
CA TYR A 121 11.50 23.01 -8.70
C TYR A 121 10.01 23.36 -8.52
N SER A 122 9.32 23.73 -9.58
CA SER A 122 7.89 24.06 -9.53
C SER A 122 7.04 22.85 -9.06
N LEU A 123 7.32 21.66 -9.60
CA LEU A 123 6.64 20.43 -9.17
C LEU A 123 7.01 20.06 -7.73
N ALA A 124 8.30 20.14 -7.36
CA ALA A 124 8.74 19.87 -6.00
C ALA A 124 8.01 20.77 -4.99
N SER A 125 7.94 22.09 -5.26
CA SER A 125 7.22 23.06 -4.42
C SER A 125 5.73 22.70 -4.26
N LYS A 126 5.07 22.30 -5.35
CA LYS A 126 3.67 21.84 -5.30
C LYS A 126 3.47 20.68 -4.33
N TYR A 127 4.36 19.69 -4.34
CA TYR A 127 4.25 18.54 -3.43
C TYR A 127 4.60 18.89 -1.99
N PHE A 128 5.60 19.74 -1.75
CA PHE A 128 5.91 20.21 -0.40
C PHE A 128 4.78 21.08 0.20
N LEU A 129 4.05 21.82 -0.61
CA LEU A 129 2.84 22.53 -0.16
C LEU A 129 1.71 21.53 0.20
N LYS A 130 1.54 20.46 -0.56
CA LYS A 130 0.59 19.38 -0.20
C LYS A 130 0.91 18.74 1.15
N THR A 131 2.19 18.57 1.49
CA THR A 131 2.56 17.98 2.78
C THR A 131 2.15 18.86 3.95
N LYS A 132 2.07 20.18 3.79
CA LYS A 132 1.57 21.12 4.83
C LYS A 132 0.10 20.91 5.15
N THR A 133 -0.73 20.65 4.16
CA THR A 133 -2.19 20.51 4.33
C THR A 133 -2.59 19.20 4.99
N LYS A 134 -1.74 18.16 4.89
CA LYS A 134 -1.95 16.83 5.50
C LYS A 134 -1.37 16.70 6.89
N ASN A 135 -0.93 17.80 7.46
CA ASN A 135 -0.17 17.81 8.68
C ASN A 135 -1.11 17.84 9.90
N ASN A 136 -1.35 16.71 10.50
CA ASN A 136 -2.18 16.54 11.71
C ASN A 136 -1.51 17.12 12.97
N GLY A 137 -0.88 18.29 12.88
CA GLY A 137 -0.24 18.96 14.03
C GLY A 137 1.14 18.43 14.41
N ILE A 138 1.74 17.53 13.63
CA ILE A 138 3.07 17.01 13.90
C ILE A 138 4.11 18.08 13.55
N LEU A 139 4.74 18.68 14.57
CA LEU A 139 5.69 19.79 14.43
C LEU A 139 6.83 19.51 13.45
N ILE A 140 7.38 18.28 13.46
CA ILE A 140 8.50 17.91 12.58
C ILE A 140 8.08 17.93 11.10
N ASN A 141 6.86 17.52 10.79
CA ASN A 141 6.35 17.54 9.42
C ASN A 141 6.23 18.97 8.89
N ASN A 142 5.76 19.90 9.74
CA ASN A 142 5.70 21.33 9.42
C ASN A 142 7.08 21.90 9.19
N PHE A 143 8.02 21.58 10.06
CA PHE A 143 9.41 22.05 9.94
C PHE A 143 10.04 21.57 8.62
N VAL A 144 9.94 20.27 8.31
CA VAL A 144 10.49 19.69 7.07
C VAL A 144 9.86 20.33 5.84
N SER A 145 8.54 20.42 5.77
CA SER A 145 7.83 21.02 4.62
C SER A 145 8.20 22.47 4.39
N THR A 146 8.29 23.25 5.49
CA THR A 146 8.64 24.67 5.43
C THR A 146 10.09 24.88 5.01
N SER A 147 11.00 24.12 5.59
CA SER A 147 12.44 24.19 5.24
C SER A 147 12.68 23.87 3.77
N LEU A 148 12.07 22.81 3.24
CA LEU A 148 12.21 22.44 1.83
C LEU A 148 11.57 23.47 0.89
N THR A 149 10.43 24.04 1.26
CA THR A 149 9.80 25.09 0.47
C THR A 149 10.66 26.35 0.42
N ASN A 150 11.19 26.78 1.56
CA ASN A 150 12.09 27.93 1.64
C ASN A 150 13.37 27.69 0.83
N TRP A 151 13.97 26.51 0.94
CA TRP A 151 15.17 26.18 0.20
C TRP A 151 14.99 26.27 -1.33
N ILE A 152 13.80 25.89 -1.85
CA ILE A 152 13.48 26.04 -3.28
C ILE A 152 13.35 27.51 -3.67
N SER A 153 12.79 28.37 -2.81
CA SER A 153 12.61 29.79 -3.13
C SER A 153 13.93 30.55 -3.30
N PHE A 154 15.00 30.10 -2.64
CA PHE A 154 16.35 30.67 -2.83
C PHE A 154 17.05 30.23 -4.12
N ARG A 155 16.49 29.24 -4.85
CA ARG A 155 17.11 28.71 -6.08
C ARG A 155 16.39 29.16 -7.36
N LYS A 156 15.35 29.98 -7.24
CA LYS A 156 14.71 30.66 -8.37
C LYS A 156 15.43 31.96 -8.65
#